data_f69f382338d7b22a42588133995109bc
#
_entry.id   f69f382338d7b22a42588133995109bc
#
_cell.length_a   1.000
_cell.length_b   1.000
_cell.length_c   1.000
_cell.angle_alpha   90.00
_cell.angle_beta   90.00
_cell.angle_gamma   90.00
#
_symmetry.space_group_name_H-M   'P 1'
#
loop_
_entity.id
_entity.type
_entity.pdbx_description
1 polymer ?
#
loop_
_entity_poly.entity_id
_entity_poly.type
_entity_poly.pdbx_seq_one_letter_code
_entity_poly.pdbx_strand_id
1 'polypeptide(L)'
;MNKMPVLFVGHGSPMNALDAENPFNQGFRRIVQKFARPKAILMISAHWYGNRLQVTSGERPEMIYDFYGFPAALSQVQYPAPGSPELAGLVRSLLQPEKVEMDPERGFDHGAWAVLKHLYPEADIPVVQLSLNLMQPAQWHFDLAKKLAPLREQGVLVVGSGNVVHNLRAMRREPAAGYEWAIDFRNAVNRALAAQDNDTLVHYERLREAAALSVPSPEHYLPLLYTTALREPQDDMEIFNDELAFGSISMTSVLIG
;
A
#
# COMPACT_ATOMS: atom_id res chain seq x y z
N MET A 1 24.50 -7.85 1.02
CA MET A 1 23.11 -8.24 1.35
C MET A 1 22.28 -7.99 0.08
N ASN A 2 21.37 -8.88 -0.25
CA ASN A 2 20.48 -8.61 -1.39
C ASN A 2 19.58 -7.42 -1.06
N LYS A 3 19.42 -6.52 -1.99
CA LYS A 3 18.50 -5.37 -1.92
C LYS A 3 17.08 -5.86 -1.69
N MET A 4 16.33 -5.22 -0.80
CA MET A 4 14.94 -5.57 -0.55
C MET A 4 14.05 -5.22 -1.75
N PRO A 5 13.09 -6.07 -2.11
CA PRO A 5 12.07 -5.68 -3.07
C PRO A 5 11.18 -4.58 -2.49
N VAL A 6 10.26 -4.09 -3.31
CA VAL A 6 9.14 -3.25 -2.87
C VAL A 6 7.83 -3.96 -3.19
N LEU A 7 6.81 -3.72 -2.40
CA LEU A 7 5.55 -4.42 -2.49
C LEU A 7 4.38 -3.43 -2.52
N PHE A 8 3.52 -3.51 -3.53
CA PHE A 8 2.20 -2.91 -3.49
C PHE A 8 1.15 -3.98 -3.24
N VAL A 9 0.18 -3.70 -2.37
CA VAL A 9 -0.89 -4.63 -2.02
C VAL A 9 -2.26 -3.98 -2.16
N GLY A 10 -3.14 -4.65 -2.90
CA GLY A 10 -4.56 -4.36 -2.89
C GLY A 10 -5.17 -4.88 -1.59
N HIS A 11 -5.42 -4.00 -0.61
CA HIS A 11 -5.85 -4.45 0.72
C HIS A 11 -7.32 -4.86 0.77
N GLY A 12 -8.18 -4.28 -0.09
CA GLY A 12 -9.59 -4.63 -0.18
C GLY A 12 -10.38 -4.35 1.11
N SER A 13 -11.29 -5.25 1.47
CA SER A 13 -12.10 -5.09 2.67
C SER A 13 -11.31 -5.41 3.96
N PRO A 14 -11.50 -4.65 5.06
CA PRO A 14 -10.92 -5.00 6.35
C PRO A 14 -11.36 -6.38 6.86
N MET A 15 -12.49 -6.92 6.36
CA MET A 15 -12.94 -8.28 6.66
C MET A 15 -11.94 -9.37 6.24
N ASN A 16 -11.07 -9.07 5.25
CA ASN A 16 -10.03 -10.00 4.84
C ASN A 16 -9.10 -10.37 6.01
N ALA A 17 -8.95 -9.52 7.02
CA ALA A 17 -8.16 -9.81 8.20
C ALA A 17 -8.67 -11.02 9.03
N LEU A 18 -9.95 -11.37 8.90
CA LEU A 18 -10.56 -12.50 9.61
C LEU A 18 -10.54 -13.82 8.83
N ASP A 19 -10.30 -13.77 7.53
CA ASP A 19 -10.38 -14.93 6.63
C ASP A 19 -8.99 -15.36 6.16
N ALA A 20 -8.40 -16.30 6.90
CA ALA A 20 -7.09 -16.86 6.55
C ALA A 20 -7.11 -17.65 5.23
N GLU A 21 -8.24 -18.20 4.83
CA GLU A 21 -8.39 -19.01 3.62
C GLU A 21 -8.74 -18.18 2.38
N ASN A 22 -8.97 -16.90 2.56
CA ASN A 22 -9.19 -15.97 1.46
C ASN A 22 -8.04 -16.06 0.43
N PRO A 23 -8.33 -16.25 -0.87
CA PRO A 23 -7.30 -16.40 -1.91
C PRO A 23 -6.28 -15.26 -1.95
N PHE A 24 -6.70 -14.03 -1.68
CA PHE A 24 -5.82 -12.86 -1.66
C PHE A 24 -4.82 -12.94 -0.49
N ASN A 25 -5.28 -13.36 0.69
CA ASN A 25 -4.42 -13.57 1.85
C ASN A 25 -3.44 -14.72 1.64
N GLN A 26 -3.85 -15.78 0.94
CA GLN A 26 -2.93 -16.82 0.50
C GLN A 26 -1.87 -16.28 -0.46
N GLY A 27 -2.27 -15.37 -1.36
CA GLY A 27 -1.34 -14.62 -2.23
C GLY A 27 -0.30 -13.84 -1.42
N PHE A 28 -0.72 -13.11 -0.39
CA PHE A 28 0.18 -12.38 0.51
C PHE A 28 1.16 -13.31 1.23
N ARG A 29 0.73 -14.44 1.73
CA ARG A 29 1.61 -15.43 2.37
C ARG A 29 2.62 -16.06 1.40
N ARG A 30 2.24 -16.29 0.14
CA ARG A 30 3.15 -16.85 -0.88
C ARG A 30 4.19 -15.84 -1.32
N ILE A 31 3.81 -14.57 -1.50
CA ILE A 31 4.73 -13.59 -2.09
C ILE A 31 5.93 -13.29 -1.19
N VAL A 32 5.74 -13.24 0.13
CA VAL A 32 6.83 -12.96 1.09
C VAL A 32 7.85 -14.09 1.22
N GLN A 33 7.54 -15.28 0.70
CA GLN A 33 8.47 -16.41 0.67
C GLN A 33 9.50 -16.30 -0.47
N LYS A 34 9.32 -15.36 -1.40
CA LYS A 34 10.20 -15.19 -2.57
C LYS A 34 11.46 -14.37 -2.26
N PHE A 35 11.51 -13.71 -1.12
CA PHE A 35 12.63 -12.85 -0.74
C PHE A 35 12.96 -12.97 0.76
N ALA A 36 14.10 -12.44 1.13
CA ALA A 36 14.56 -12.51 2.52
C ALA A 36 13.63 -11.73 3.47
N ARG A 37 13.53 -12.19 4.71
CA ARG A 37 12.75 -11.48 5.74
C ARG A 37 13.32 -10.07 5.96
N PRO A 38 12.49 -9.02 5.94
CA PRO A 38 12.97 -7.66 6.16
C PRO A 38 13.35 -7.41 7.62
N LYS A 39 14.26 -6.48 7.83
CA LYS A 39 14.63 -5.99 9.16
C LYS A 39 13.59 -5.05 9.75
N ALA A 40 12.90 -4.29 8.88
CA ALA A 40 11.82 -3.38 9.20
C ALA A 40 10.94 -3.15 7.98
N ILE A 41 9.75 -2.59 8.18
CA ILE A 41 8.79 -2.28 7.13
C ILE A 41 8.46 -0.78 7.18
N LEU A 42 8.55 -0.12 6.03
CA LEU A 42 7.95 1.19 5.82
C LEU A 42 6.63 1.00 5.07
N MET A 43 5.52 1.34 5.71
CA MET A 43 4.18 1.22 5.18
C MET A 43 3.65 2.57 4.71
N ILE A 44 3.14 2.64 3.48
CA ILE A 44 2.38 3.77 2.96
C ILE A 44 0.94 3.31 2.77
N SER A 45 0.05 3.69 3.69
CA SER A 45 -1.36 3.28 3.68
C SER A 45 -2.27 4.37 3.14
N ALA A 46 -3.23 3.96 2.31
CA ALA A 46 -4.32 4.81 1.84
C ALA A 46 -5.17 5.43 2.96
N HIS A 47 -5.11 4.85 4.16
CA HIS A 47 -5.91 5.26 5.32
C HIS A 47 -5.23 6.28 6.23
N TRP A 48 -4.00 6.69 5.91
CA TRP A 48 -3.36 7.82 6.57
C TRP A 48 -3.02 8.92 5.58
N TYR A 49 -3.94 9.84 5.45
CA TYR A 49 -3.80 10.99 4.54
C TYR A 49 -4.27 12.28 5.22
N GLY A 50 -3.76 13.39 4.72
CA GLY A 50 -4.09 14.71 5.25
C GLY A 50 -3.44 15.82 4.43
N ASN A 51 -3.20 16.96 5.06
CA ASN A 51 -2.56 18.12 4.46
C ASN A 51 -1.08 18.27 4.86
N ARG A 52 -0.51 17.26 5.51
CA ARG A 52 0.87 17.23 5.99
C ARG A 52 1.49 15.88 5.67
N LEU A 53 2.82 15.86 5.65
CA LEU A 53 3.58 14.62 5.59
C LEU A 53 4.03 14.27 7.02
N GLN A 54 3.63 13.10 7.50
CA GLN A 54 3.89 12.63 8.85
C GLN A 54 4.42 11.21 8.83
N VAL A 55 5.18 10.84 9.86
CA VAL A 55 5.72 9.49 10.04
C VAL A 55 5.48 9.02 11.47
N THR A 56 4.98 7.79 11.66
CA THR A 56 4.83 7.22 13.00
C THR A 56 6.20 7.04 13.64
N SER A 57 6.32 7.45 14.91
CA SER A 57 7.61 7.43 15.61
C SER A 57 7.54 6.84 17.04
N GLY A 58 6.40 6.29 17.44
CA GLY A 58 6.25 5.57 18.70
C GLY A 58 6.94 4.21 18.67
N GLU A 59 7.42 3.73 19.83
CA GLU A 59 8.01 2.38 19.95
C GLU A 59 6.95 1.28 19.95
N ARG A 60 5.73 1.58 20.39
CA ARG A 60 4.61 0.64 20.53
C ARG A 60 3.33 1.28 19.99
N PRO A 61 3.20 1.43 18.67
CA PRO A 61 2.01 1.99 18.05
C PRO A 61 0.78 1.14 18.37
N GLU A 62 -0.33 1.80 18.72
CA GLU A 62 -1.61 1.12 18.91
C GLU A 62 -2.23 0.75 17.56
N MET A 63 -3.27 -0.10 17.59
CA MET A 63 -4.06 -0.38 16.40
C MET A 63 -5.21 0.61 16.28
N ILE A 64 -5.43 1.11 15.05
CA ILE A 64 -6.54 1.98 14.72
C ILE A 64 -7.59 1.16 13.96
N TYR A 65 -8.82 1.14 14.48
CA TYR A 65 -9.98 0.49 13.86
C TYR A 65 -10.81 1.54 13.14
N ASP A 66 -10.32 2.00 12.01
CA ASP A 66 -10.85 3.11 11.20
C ASP A 66 -11.97 2.68 10.24
N PHE A 67 -12.90 1.88 10.74
CA PHE A 67 -14.04 1.37 9.98
C PHE A 67 -15.29 1.27 10.85
N TYR A 68 -16.47 1.24 10.19
CA TYR A 68 -17.76 1.19 10.87
C TYR A 68 -18.68 0.16 10.22
N GLY A 69 -19.63 -0.39 11.01
CA GLY A 69 -20.66 -1.30 10.49
C GLY A 69 -20.18 -2.72 10.21
N PHE A 70 -19.02 -3.10 10.73
CA PHE A 70 -18.46 -4.45 10.62
C PHE A 70 -18.75 -5.29 11.89
N PRO A 71 -18.66 -6.63 11.81
CA PRO A 71 -18.79 -7.50 12.98
C PRO A 71 -17.78 -7.17 14.07
N ALA A 72 -18.19 -7.32 15.33
CA ALA A 72 -17.33 -7.03 16.49
C ALA A 72 -16.01 -7.83 16.51
N ALA A 73 -15.98 -9.02 15.91
CA ALA A 73 -14.76 -9.81 15.78
C ALA A 73 -13.62 -9.07 15.07
N LEU A 74 -13.95 -8.16 14.14
CA LEU A 74 -12.94 -7.40 13.43
C LEU A 74 -12.22 -6.40 14.34
N SER A 75 -12.95 -5.77 15.29
CA SER A 75 -12.36 -4.86 16.28
C SER A 75 -11.59 -5.59 17.39
N GLN A 76 -11.60 -6.92 17.39
CA GLN A 76 -10.83 -7.74 18.32
C GLN A 76 -9.52 -8.29 17.70
N VAL A 77 -9.31 -8.08 16.42
CA VAL A 77 -8.07 -8.45 15.74
C VAL A 77 -6.91 -7.71 16.36
N GLN A 78 -5.82 -8.42 16.67
CA GLN A 78 -4.60 -7.85 17.21
C GLN A 78 -3.43 -8.05 16.24
N TYR A 79 -2.61 -7.01 16.10
CA TYR A 79 -1.34 -7.04 15.38
C TYR A 79 -0.34 -6.11 16.08
N PRO A 80 0.23 -6.53 17.23
CA PRO A 80 1.04 -5.67 18.10
C PRO A 80 2.49 -5.56 17.63
N ALA A 81 2.71 -5.24 16.36
CA ALA A 81 4.04 -5.03 15.83
C ALA A 81 4.74 -3.84 16.53
N PRO A 82 6.06 -3.93 16.82
CA PRO A 82 6.79 -2.80 17.34
C PRO A 82 6.91 -1.68 16.29
N GLY A 83 7.05 -0.44 16.75
CA GLY A 83 7.48 0.69 15.93
C GLY A 83 9.00 0.79 15.85
N SER A 84 9.51 1.78 15.11
CA SER A 84 10.94 2.07 15.02
C SER A 84 11.20 3.56 14.92
N PRO A 85 11.45 4.25 16.04
CA PRO A 85 11.86 5.65 16.04
C PRO A 85 13.11 5.93 15.20
N GLU A 86 14.02 4.95 15.15
CA GLU A 86 15.24 5.02 14.32
C GLU A 86 14.88 5.07 12.82
N LEU A 87 14.06 4.13 12.34
CA LEU A 87 13.60 4.12 10.95
C LEU A 87 12.80 5.38 10.63
N ALA A 88 11.95 5.85 11.54
CA ALA A 88 11.20 7.09 11.36
C ALA A 88 12.13 8.30 11.20
N GLY A 89 13.19 8.40 12.00
CA GLY A 89 14.24 9.41 11.88
C GLY A 89 14.97 9.33 10.55
N LEU A 90 15.30 8.14 10.08
CA LEU A 90 15.93 7.91 8.78
C LEU A 90 15.01 8.33 7.63
N VAL A 91 13.73 7.92 7.65
CA VAL A 91 12.73 8.33 6.65
C VAL A 91 12.62 9.85 6.58
N ARG A 92 12.50 10.54 7.73
CA ARG A 92 12.48 12.00 7.78
C ARG A 92 13.74 12.61 7.18
N SER A 93 14.91 12.04 7.44
CA SER A 93 16.18 12.52 6.90
C SER A 93 16.27 12.37 5.39
N LEU A 94 15.89 11.21 4.85
CA LEU A 94 15.89 10.92 3.40
C LEU A 94 14.96 11.85 2.62
N LEU A 95 13.84 12.23 3.22
CA LEU A 95 12.82 13.03 2.55
C LEU A 95 13.14 14.54 2.54
N GLN A 96 14.25 14.99 3.14
CA GLN A 96 14.67 16.40 3.07
C GLN A 96 14.72 16.88 1.58
N PRO A 97 14.36 18.16 1.29
CA PRO A 97 13.98 19.23 2.22
C PRO A 97 12.51 19.24 2.66
N GLU A 98 11.72 18.21 2.31
CA GLU A 98 10.32 18.13 2.72
C GLU A 98 10.19 18.07 4.24
N LYS A 99 9.20 18.82 4.76
CA LYS A 99 8.92 18.80 6.20
C LYS A 99 8.11 17.55 6.54
N VAL A 100 8.76 16.56 7.18
CA VAL A 100 8.12 15.37 7.74
C VAL A 100 7.97 15.53 9.25
N GLU A 101 6.75 15.52 9.74
CA GLU A 101 6.44 15.62 11.17
C GLU A 101 6.48 14.22 11.80
N MET A 102 7.17 14.08 12.94
CA MET A 102 7.19 12.84 13.71
C MET A 102 5.91 12.74 14.54
N ASP A 103 5.20 11.63 14.44
CA ASP A 103 3.99 11.37 15.21
C ASP A 103 4.21 10.17 16.14
N PRO A 104 4.48 10.40 17.44
CA PRO A 104 4.73 9.32 18.39
C PRO A 104 3.45 8.62 18.88
N GLU A 105 2.28 9.23 18.65
CA GLU A 105 1.00 8.76 19.16
C GLU A 105 0.18 8.01 18.10
N ARG A 106 0.47 8.25 16.82
CA ARG A 106 -0.25 7.59 15.72
C ARG A 106 -0.02 6.08 15.74
N GLY A 107 -1.11 5.34 15.74
CA GLY A 107 -1.11 3.89 15.60
C GLY A 107 -1.17 3.40 14.14
N PHE A 108 -1.33 2.08 13.94
CA PHE A 108 -1.48 1.46 12.63
C PHE A 108 -2.94 1.39 12.22
N ASP A 109 -3.29 1.94 11.05
CA ASP A 109 -4.62 1.80 10.47
C ASP A 109 -4.86 0.41 9.84
N HIS A 110 -6.12 0.11 9.48
CA HIS A 110 -6.44 -1.21 8.97
C HIS A 110 -5.80 -1.52 7.59
N GLY A 111 -5.52 -0.51 6.78
CA GLY A 111 -4.76 -0.70 5.54
C GLY A 111 -3.35 -1.23 5.80
N ALA A 112 -2.79 -0.98 6.98
CA ALA A 112 -1.51 -1.55 7.40
C ALA A 112 -1.70 -2.90 8.11
N TRP A 113 -2.36 -2.94 9.27
CA TRP A 113 -2.38 -4.15 10.10
C TRP A 113 -3.14 -5.32 9.49
N ALA A 114 -4.22 -5.08 8.71
CA ALA A 114 -4.97 -6.17 8.11
C ALA A 114 -4.16 -6.92 7.04
N VAL A 115 -3.29 -6.21 6.33
CA VAL A 115 -2.38 -6.80 5.34
C VAL A 115 -1.19 -7.46 6.04
N LEU A 116 -0.54 -6.75 6.96
CA LEU A 116 0.66 -7.23 7.65
C LEU A 116 0.40 -8.51 8.46
N LYS A 117 -0.81 -8.67 9.00
CA LYS A 117 -1.26 -9.89 9.68
C LYS A 117 -1.14 -11.15 8.79
N HIS A 118 -1.24 -11.00 7.47
CA HIS A 118 -1.12 -12.11 6.53
C HIS A 118 0.27 -12.20 5.88
N LEU A 119 0.97 -11.08 5.75
CA LEU A 119 2.36 -11.06 5.26
C LEU A 119 3.31 -11.60 6.34
N TYR A 120 3.18 -11.14 7.59
CA TYR A 120 4.07 -11.46 8.72
C TYR A 120 3.26 -11.65 10.01
N PRO A 121 2.60 -12.80 10.18
CA PRO A 121 1.64 -13.03 11.27
C PRO A 121 2.23 -12.96 12.67
N GLU A 122 3.56 -13.14 12.81
CA GLU A 122 4.26 -13.09 14.11
C GLU A 122 4.31 -11.68 14.71
N ALA A 123 4.02 -10.63 13.93
CA ALA A 123 4.01 -9.22 14.35
C ALA A 123 5.29 -8.76 15.09
N ASP A 124 6.45 -9.31 14.71
CA ASP A 124 7.74 -9.08 15.36
C ASP A 124 8.71 -8.21 14.54
N ILE A 125 8.33 -7.84 13.32
CA ILE A 125 9.09 -6.93 12.47
C ILE A 125 8.67 -5.50 12.79
N PRO A 126 9.62 -4.57 13.07
CA PRO A 126 9.31 -3.17 13.30
C PRO A 126 8.62 -2.53 12.09
N VAL A 127 7.56 -1.77 12.34
CA VAL A 127 6.76 -1.10 11.31
C VAL A 127 6.73 0.40 11.56
N VAL A 128 6.90 1.17 10.50
CA VAL A 128 6.72 2.61 10.47
C VAL A 128 5.74 2.94 9.36
N GLN A 129 4.78 3.83 9.59
CA GLN A 129 3.90 4.34 8.55
C GLN A 129 4.31 5.75 8.13
N LEU A 130 4.23 6.02 6.83
CA LEU A 130 4.35 7.35 6.24
C LEU A 130 2.98 7.77 5.69
N SER A 131 2.52 8.97 6.05
CA SER A 131 1.25 9.49 5.57
C SER A 131 1.31 9.97 4.11
N LEU A 132 0.14 10.13 3.50
CA LEU A 132 -0.03 10.80 2.22
C LEU A 132 -0.40 12.28 2.44
N ASN A 133 0.14 13.18 1.62
CA ASN A 133 -0.25 14.60 1.61
C ASN A 133 -1.15 14.88 0.40
N LEU A 134 -2.46 14.86 0.60
CA LEU A 134 -3.44 15.05 -0.49
C LEU A 134 -3.49 16.48 -1.06
N MET A 135 -2.74 17.42 -0.50
CA MET A 135 -2.56 18.75 -1.09
C MET A 135 -1.52 18.75 -2.23
N GLN A 136 -0.85 17.63 -2.44
CA GLN A 136 0.19 17.48 -3.44
C GLN A 136 -0.29 16.58 -4.61
N PRO A 137 0.15 16.87 -5.85
CA PRO A 137 -0.22 16.05 -7.00
C PRO A 137 0.49 14.68 -7.01
N ALA A 138 -0.01 13.74 -7.80
CA ALA A 138 0.55 12.41 -7.95
C ALA A 138 2.05 12.42 -8.33
N GLN A 139 2.47 13.34 -9.20
CA GLN A 139 3.88 13.51 -9.58
C GLN A 139 4.77 13.82 -8.36
N TRP A 140 4.31 14.67 -7.45
CA TRP A 140 5.07 14.99 -6.25
C TRP A 140 5.28 13.74 -5.37
N HIS A 141 4.25 12.91 -5.19
CA HIS A 141 4.34 11.65 -4.45
C HIS A 141 5.34 10.68 -5.09
N PHE A 142 5.29 10.56 -6.41
CA PHE A 142 6.23 9.73 -7.16
C PHE A 142 7.68 10.21 -6.99
N ASP A 143 7.93 11.53 -7.10
CA ASP A 143 9.28 12.09 -6.95
C ASP A 143 9.77 12.04 -5.50
N LEU A 144 8.88 12.23 -4.52
CA LEU A 144 9.18 12.06 -3.10
C LEU A 144 9.64 10.62 -2.81
N ALA A 145 8.92 9.64 -3.34
CA ALA A 145 9.19 8.24 -3.10
C ALA A 145 10.58 7.79 -3.58
N LYS A 146 11.11 8.37 -4.67
CA LYS A 146 12.47 8.08 -5.16
C LYS A 146 13.54 8.29 -4.09
N LYS A 147 13.34 9.26 -3.18
CA LYS A 147 14.27 9.55 -2.09
C LYS A 147 14.35 8.41 -1.07
N LEU A 148 13.39 7.50 -1.03
CA LEU A 148 13.36 6.35 -0.14
C LEU A 148 14.15 5.14 -0.67
N ALA A 149 14.70 5.20 -1.88
CA ALA A 149 15.45 4.10 -2.50
C ALA A 149 16.57 3.50 -1.59
N PRO A 150 17.34 4.29 -0.80
CA PRO A 150 18.36 3.75 0.07
C PRO A 150 17.85 2.79 1.15
N LEU A 151 16.56 2.81 1.49
CA LEU A 151 15.96 1.90 2.46
C LEU A 151 16.02 0.44 2.00
N ARG A 152 15.89 0.19 0.70
CA ARG A 152 15.95 -1.15 0.12
C ARG A 152 17.30 -1.85 0.44
N GLU A 153 18.41 -1.11 0.38
CA GLU A 153 19.75 -1.62 0.67
C GLU A 153 19.97 -1.85 2.18
N GLN A 154 19.19 -1.19 3.02
CA GLN A 154 19.28 -1.33 4.48
C GLN A 154 18.43 -2.48 5.03
N GLY A 155 17.74 -3.23 4.16
CA GLY A 155 16.89 -4.34 4.53
C GLY A 155 15.49 -3.92 4.96
N VAL A 156 15.04 -2.74 4.57
CA VAL A 156 13.69 -2.24 4.80
C VAL A 156 12.79 -2.57 3.62
N LEU A 157 11.70 -3.27 3.88
CA LEU A 157 10.64 -3.52 2.89
C LEU A 157 9.73 -2.30 2.83
N VAL A 158 9.64 -1.68 1.66
CA VAL A 158 8.66 -0.60 1.43
C VAL A 158 7.37 -1.23 0.90
N VAL A 159 6.26 -0.99 1.60
CA VAL A 159 4.95 -1.53 1.25
C VAL A 159 3.96 -0.40 1.02
N GLY A 160 3.42 -0.32 -0.18
CA GLY A 160 2.25 0.51 -0.49
C GLY A 160 0.97 -0.30 -0.30
N SER A 161 0.04 0.18 0.50
CA SER A 161 -1.26 -0.45 0.72
C SER A 161 -2.38 0.45 0.24
N GLY A 162 -3.08 -0.01 -0.79
CA GLY A 162 -4.16 0.74 -1.44
C GLY A 162 -4.93 -0.16 -2.40
N ASN A 163 -5.47 0.42 -3.46
CA ASN A 163 -6.15 -0.33 -4.53
C ASN A 163 -6.01 0.42 -5.85
N VAL A 164 -5.71 -0.28 -6.92
CA VAL A 164 -5.66 0.29 -8.28
C VAL A 164 -7.04 0.84 -8.67
N VAL A 165 -8.11 0.11 -8.37
CA VAL A 165 -9.50 0.55 -8.51
C VAL A 165 -10.12 0.57 -7.12
N HIS A 166 -10.73 1.70 -6.73
CA HIS A 166 -11.39 1.83 -5.44
C HIS A 166 -12.62 2.73 -5.53
N ASN A 167 -13.79 2.16 -5.83
CA ASN A 167 -15.05 2.88 -5.89
C ASN A 167 -16.12 2.20 -5.01
N LEU A 168 -16.17 2.60 -3.75
CA LEU A 168 -17.13 2.06 -2.77
C LEU A 168 -18.59 2.33 -3.15
N ARG A 169 -18.87 3.43 -3.90
CA ARG A 169 -20.24 3.78 -4.31
C ARG A 169 -20.79 2.81 -5.37
N ALA A 170 -19.88 2.18 -6.13
CA ALA A 170 -20.22 1.23 -7.18
C ALA A 170 -20.16 -0.24 -6.71
N MET A 171 -19.86 -0.51 -5.43
CA MET A 171 -19.76 -1.88 -4.92
C MET A 171 -21.04 -2.68 -5.10
N ARG A 172 -20.90 -3.91 -5.59
CA ARG A 172 -21.98 -4.91 -5.65
C ARG A 172 -21.81 -5.90 -4.49
N ARG A 173 -22.91 -6.25 -3.82
CA ARG A 173 -22.90 -7.18 -2.67
C ARG A 173 -22.63 -8.63 -3.06
N GLU A 174 -22.98 -9.01 -4.29
CA GLU A 174 -22.76 -10.37 -4.81
C GLU A 174 -21.46 -10.45 -5.59
N PRO A 175 -20.81 -11.64 -5.64
CA PRO A 175 -19.68 -11.87 -6.50
C PRO A 175 -20.10 -11.61 -7.94
N ALA A 176 -19.72 -10.46 -8.48
CA ALA A 176 -20.01 -10.08 -9.85
C ALA A 176 -18.69 -9.88 -10.59
N ALA A 177 -18.71 -10.21 -11.87
CA ALA A 177 -17.64 -9.75 -12.78
C ALA A 177 -17.42 -8.24 -12.59
N GLY A 178 -16.17 -7.78 -12.71
CA GLY A 178 -15.84 -6.36 -12.61
C GLY A 178 -16.65 -5.54 -13.60
N TYR A 179 -16.88 -4.28 -13.26
CA TYR A 179 -17.40 -3.33 -14.24
C TYR A 179 -16.42 -3.16 -15.40
N GLU A 180 -16.89 -2.94 -16.61
CA GLU A 180 -16.06 -2.75 -17.79
C GLU A 180 -15.02 -1.63 -17.59
N TRP A 181 -15.45 -0.48 -17.08
CA TRP A 181 -14.53 0.63 -16.77
C TRP A 181 -13.45 0.26 -15.73
N ALA A 182 -13.78 -0.60 -14.77
CA ALA A 182 -12.82 -1.06 -13.74
C ALA A 182 -11.81 -2.04 -14.33
N ILE A 183 -12.27 -2.95 -15.20
CA ILE A 183 -11.42 -3.90 -15.95
C ILE A 183 -10.48 -3.10 -16.87
N ASP A 184 -11.00 -2.14 -17.63
CA ASP A 184 -10.23 -1.34 -18.58
C ASP A 184 -9.14 -0.52 -17.88
N PHE A 185 -9.49 0.15 -16.77
CA PHE A 185 -8.53 0.92 -15.99
C PHE A 185 -7.45 0.03 -15.38
N ARG A 186 -7.82 -1.06 -14.70
CA ARG A 186 -6.88 -2.02 -14.14
C ARG A 186 -5.93 -2.57 -15.23
N ASN A 187 -6.47 -2.96 -16.38
CA ASN A 187 -5.67 -3.48 -17.48
C ASN A 187 -4.74 -2.42 -18.06
N ALA A 188 -5.14 -1.15 -18.12
CA ALA A 188 -4.28 -0.05 -18.55
C ALA A 188 -3.14 0.16 -17.56
N VAL A 189 -3.42 0.16 -16.25
CA VAL A 189 -2.39 0.25 -15.20
C VAL A 189 -1.44 -0.94 -15.26
N ASN A 190 -1.95 -2.16 -15.42
CA ASN A 190 -1.11 -3.37 -15.53
C ASN A 190 -0.17 -3.31 -16.75
N ARG A 191 -0.64 -2.80 -17.89
CA ARG A 191 0.23 -2.58 -19.06
C ARG A 191 1.30 -1.53 -18.80
N ALA A 192 0.94 -0.43 -18.15
CA ALA A 192 1.90 0.62 -17.78
C ALA A 192 2.95 0.11 -16.78
N LEU A 193 2.55 -0.68 -15.80
CA LEU A 193 3.46 -1.37 -14.86
C LEU A 193 4.42 -2.30 -15.59
N ALA A 194 3.93 -3.14 -16.50
CA ALA A 194 4.76 -4.06 -17.29
C ALA A 194 5.76 -3.32 -18.17
N ALA A 195 5.35 -2.21 -18.76
CA ALA A 195 6.18 -1.37 -19.64
C ALA A 195 7.11 -0.39 -18.90
N GLN A 196 7.04 -0.31 -17.56
CA GLN A 196 7.67 0.76 -16.75
C GLN A 196 7.25 2.17 -17.21
N ASP A 197 6.05 2.32 -17.73
CA ASP A 197 5.49 3.59 -18.18
C ASP A 197 5.02 4.41 -16.98
N ASN A 198 5.98 5.03 -16.30
CA ASN A 198 5.71 5.86 -15.12
C ASN A 198 4.91 7.13 -15.47
N ASP A 199 4.99 7.64 -16.71
CA ASP A 199 4.19 8.80 -17.12
C ASP A 199 2.69 8.46 -17.10
N THR A 200 2.30 7.32 -17.67
CA THR A 200 0.91 6.84 -17.59
C THR A 200 0.46 6.56 -16.16
N LEU A 201 1.33 5.96 -15.32
CA LEU A 201 0.98 5.68 -13.92
C LEU A 201 0.76 6.96 -13.11
N VAL A 202 1.61 7.96 -13.28
CA VAL A 202 1.53 9.25 -12.57
C VAL A 202 0.37 10.09 -13.06
N HIS A 203 0.12 10.08 -14.37
CA HIS A 203 -0.94 10.85 -15.01
C HIS A 203 -2.14 9.98 -15.39
N TYR A 204 -2.53 9.07 -14.49
CA TYR A 204 -3.61 8.11 -14.70
C TYR A 204 -4.94 8.76 -15.08
N GLU A 205 -5.18 10.00 -14.70
CA GLU A 205 -6.36 10.79 -15.04
C GLU A 205 -6.53 10.99 -16.57
N ARG A 206 -5.44 10.85 -17.35
CA ARG A 206 -5.49 10.85 -18.83
C ARG A 206 -6.29 9.67 -19.39
N LEU A 207 -6.54 8.62 -18.59
CA LEU A 207 -7.42 7.50 -18.93
C LEU A 207 -8.93 7.89 -18.80
N ARG A 208 -9.22 9.15 -18.55
CA ARG A 208 -10.53 9.81 -18.64
C ARG A 208 -11.60 9.14 -17.77
N GLU A 209 -12.72 8.71 -18.39
CA GLU A 209 -13.87 8.16 -17.69
C GLU A 209 -13.50 6.93 -16.84
N ALA A 210 -12.73 6.01 -17.39
CA ALA A 210 -12.28 4.83 -16.66
C ALA A 210 -11.48 5.20 -15.39
N ALA A 211 -10.62 6.22 -15.47
CA ALA A 211 -9.88 6.73 -14.31
C ALA A 211 -10.80 7.41 -13.29
N ALA A 212 -11.71 8.29 -13.75
CA ALA A 212 -12.63 9.02 -12.87
C ALA A 212 -13.57 8.09 -12.09
N LEU A 213 -13.99 6.97 -12.71
CA LEU A 213 -14.81 5.95 -12.05
C LEU A 213 -13.97 5.02 -11.15
N SER A 214 -12.73 4.72 -11.52
CA SER A 214 -11.85 3.81 -10.77
C SER A 214 -11.19 4.48 -9.57
N VAL A 215 -10.85 5.75 -9.68
CA VAL A 215 -10.13 6.54 -8.68
C VAL A 215 -10.92 7.82 -8.39
N PRO A 216 -12.10 7.73 -7.75
CA PRO A 216 -12.91 8.91 -7.41
C PRO A 216 -12.20 9.84 -6.42
N SER A 217 -11.23 9.33 -5.68
CA SER A 217 -10.29 10.07 -4.81
C SER A 217 -8.93 9.36 -4.82
N PRO A 218 -7.80 10.09 -4.72
CA PRO A 218 -6.49 9.56 -5.07
C PRO A 218 -5.84 8.67 -4.00
N GLU A 219 -6.28 8.73 -2.74
CA GLU A 219 -5.58 8.13 -1.61
C GLU A 219 -5.31 6.63 -1.75
N HIS A 220 -6.23 5.86 -2.36
CA HIS A 220 -6.04 4.42 -2.58
C HIS A 220 -5.12 4.10 -3.75
N TYR A 221 -4.96 5.02 -4.70
CA TYR A 221 -4.07 4.83 -5.83
C TYR A 221 -2.63 5.29 -5.52
N LEU A 222 -2.45 6.36 -4.76
CA LEU A 222 -1.14 6.96 -4.47
C LEU A 222 -0.10 5.99 -3.90
N PRO A 223 -0.42 5.01 -3.02
CA PRO A 223 0.57 4.05 -2.52
C PRO A 223 1.27 3.23 -3.63
N LEU A 224 0.59 2.98 -4.77
CA LEU A 224 1.19 2.35 -5.93
C LEU A 224 2.37 3.17 -6.48
N LEU A 225 2.23 4.49 -6.52
CA LEU A 225 3.27 5.38 -7.03
C LEU A 225 4.54 5.37 -6.16
N TYR A 226 4.39 5.16 -4.84
CA TYR A 226 5.57 4.99 -3.97
C TYR A 226 6.35 3.73 -4.29
N THR A 227 5.68 2.65 -4.64
CA THR A 227 6.37 1.40 -4.97
C THR A 227 6.97 1.41 -6.37
N THR A 228 6.24 1.95 -7.35
CA THR A 228 6.75 2.04 -8.73
C THR A 228 7.90 3.03 -8.90
N ALA A 229 7.92 4.11 -8.10
CA ALA A 229 9.03 5.07 -8.08
C ALA A 229 10.37 4.48 -7.60
N LEU A 230 10.31 3.36 -6.87
CA LEU A 230 11.48 2.65 -6.34
C LEU A 230 11.96 1.53 -7.25
N ARG A 231 11.28 1.29 -8.38
CA ARG A 231 11.67 0.29 -9.36
C ARG A 231 12.92 0.75 -10.13
N GLU A 232 13.92 -0.10 -10.18
CA GLU A 232 15.11 0.09 -11.02
C GLU A 232 14.97 -0.69 -12.34
N PRO A 233 15.74 -0.34 -13.38
CA PRO A 233 15.64 -1.00 -14.69
C PRO A 233 15.87 -2.51 -14.68
N GLN A 234 16.67 -3.01 -13.71
CA GLN A 234 16.98 -4.42 -13.56
C GLN A 234 16.04 -5.19 -12.63
N ASP A 235 15.12 -4.49 -11.96
CA ASP A 235 14.17 -5.14 -11.06
C ASP A 235 13.13 -5.92 -11.87
N ASP A 236 12.95 -7.19 -11.54
CA ASP A 236 11.82 -7.98 -12.01
C ASP A 236 10.51 -7.46 -11.42
N MET A 237 9.41 -7.81 -12.06
CA MET A 237 8.07 -7.45 -11.57
C MET A 237 7.12 -8.63 -11.70
N GLU A 238 6.36 -8.87 -10.64
CA GLU A 238 5.28 -9.85 -10.61
C GLU A 238 3.98 -9.19 -10.17
N ILE A 239 2.93 -9.35 -10.99
CA ILE A 239 1.56 -8.98 -10.61
C ILE A 239 0.89 -10.24 -10.05
N PHE A 240 0.24 -10.10 -8.88
CA PHE A 240 -0.50 -11.19 -8.24
C PHE A 240 -1.79 -10.66 -7.63
N ASN A 241 -2.70 -11.55 -7.22
CA ASN A 241 -4.04 -11.18 -6.73
C ASN A 241 -4.81 -10.26 -7.69
N ASP A 242 -4.58 -10.42 -9.01
CA ASP A 242 -5.07 -9.49 -10.04
C ASP A 242 -6.56 -9.71 -10.37
N GLU A 243 -7.42 -9.52 -9.39
CA GLU A 243 -8.87 -9.69 -9.51
C GLU A 243 -9.61 -8.44 -9.02
N LEU A 244 -10.88 -8.33 -9.42
CA LEU A 244 -11.80 -7.31 -8.94
C LEU A 244 -12.77 -7.94 -7.93
N ALA A 245 -12.73 -7.45 -6.70
CA ALA A 245 -13.70 -7.76 -5.66
C ALA A 245 -14.88 -6.78 -5.74
N PHE A 246 -16.08 -7.26 -5.45
CA PHE A 246 -17.31 -6.43 -5.42
C PHE A 246 -17.55 -5.61 -6.70
N GLY A 247 -16.96 -6.01 -7.82
CA GLY A 247 -17.06 -5.35 -9.12
C GLY A 247 -16.25 -4.07 -9.30
N SER A 248 -15.82 -3.42 -8.23
CA SER A 248 -15.23 -2.07 -8.25
C SER A 248 -14.06 -1.85 -7.29
N ILE A 249 -13.48 -2.93 -6.74
CA ILE A 249 -12.30 -2.89 -5.86
C ILE A 249 -11.25 -3.82 -6.45
N SER A 250 -10.10 -3.28 -6.87
CA SER A 250 -9.02 -4.12 -7.38
C SER A 250 -8.16 -4.66 -6.24
N MET A 251 -7.96 -5.97 -6.25
CA MET A 251 -7.02 -6.65 -5.35
C MET A 251 -5.62 -6.77 -5.96
N THR A 252 -5.42 -6.20 -7.17
CA THR A 252 -4.12 -6.18 -7.86
C THR A 252 -3.01 -5.81 -6.90
N SER A 253 -2.02 -6.68 -6.84
CA SER A 253 -0.84 -6.51 -5.99
C SER A 253 0.41 -6.71 -6.84
N VAL A 254 1.53 -6.08 -6.47
CA VAL A 254 2.75 -6.05 -7.28
C VAL A 254 3.97 -6.22 -6.41
N LEU A 255 4.83 -7.16 -6.75
CA LEU A 255 6.18 -7.29 -6.21
C LEU A 255 7.18 -6.76 -7.24
N ILE A 256 8.15 -5.95 -6.82
CA ILE A 256 9.21 -5.35 -7.66
C ILE A 256 10.56 -5.57 -6.98
N GLY A 257 11.50 -6.25 -7.65
CA GLY A 257 12.87 -6.46 -7.16
C GLY A 257 13.42 -7.83 -7.31
#